data_f43aa12ca36ce23d4cdbfa8e0092769f
#
_entry.id   f43aa12ca36ce23d4cdbfa8e0092769f
#
_cell.length_a   1.000
_cell.length_b   1.000
_cell.length_c   1.000
_cell.angle_alpha   90.00
_cell.angle_beta   90.00
_cell.angle_gamma   90.00
#
_symmetry.space_group_name_H-M   'P 1'
#
loop_
_entity.id
_entity.type
_entity.pdbx_description
1 polymer ?
#
loop_
_entity_poly.entity_id
_entity_poly.type
_entity_poly.pdbx_seq_one_letter_code
_entity_poly.pdbx_strand_id
1 'polypeptide(L)'
;GELSAIKHLVSNRDLQVFTESSEFIIPAFQNTPVTPTNAQIRRQTPYGASHVRPVVFDGATIYLQRSGTVLREFIFSDKEAAYIATSVSTLAGHLIDNPQDMASLQAAINRPESYIFLVNTDGSLAVFNSDRAQKKAGFTQFLFNNSFTGTFKSVCTVDERTFAVIRNNIGNGTETYFLCELDETTNLDMSFEASVSGTTLNTSNQLFNGATVDIIDGNNYLGTKVISSNGTADVSDIPTISSSVEIGYGITPVFKTNPLDINTQQGPTTGSLRGLGRVVVDLKDTLSITVNTRNLEIRTVTDDPSQPRQPITGKKELRLLGYSRDPQVTISQNDPLSIQINSVIAEVQI
;
A
#
# COMPACT_ATOMS: atom_id res chain seq x y z
N GLY A 1 39.81 -13.58 3.78
CA GLY A 1 38.47 -12.97 3.82
C GLY A 1 38.13 -12.41 2.47
N GLU A 2 36.94 -12.64 2.00
CA GLU A 2 36.47 -12.03 0.75
C GLU A 2 36.42 -10.51 0.93
N LEU A 3 37.20 -9.81 0.16
CA LEU A 3 37.13 -8.35 0.05
C LEU A 3 35.98 -8.02 -0.90
N SER A 4 34.96 -7.35 -0.41
CA SER A 4 33.87 -6.84 -1.24
C SER A 4 33.58 -5.39 -0.93
N ALA A 5 33.03 -4.67 -1.91
CA ALA A 5 32.75 -3.25 -1.78
C ALA A 5 31.73 -2.99 -0.68
N ILE A 6 32.00 -2.00 0.16
CA ILE A 6 31.01 -1.48 1.13
C ILE A 6 29.95 -0.72 0.35
N LYS A 7 28.69 -1.12 0.52
CA LYS A 7 27.53 -0.46 -0.07
C LYS A 7 26.91 0.55 0.86
N HIS A 8 26.72 0.17 2.14
CA HIS A 8 26.02 1.02 3.11
C HIS A 8 26.61 0.87 4.51
N LEU A 9 26.50 1.95 5.25
CA LEU A 9 26.78 2.02 6.69
C LEU A 9 25.49 2.46 7.39
N VAL A 10 25.08 1.73 8.41
CA VAL A 10 23.86 2.03 9.17
C VAL A 10 24.21 2.06 10.65
N SER A 11 23.87 3.16 11.31
CA SER A 11 23.94 3.29 12.76
C SER A 11 22.66 2.77 13.38
N ASN A 12 22.77 1.72 14.18
CA ASN A 12 21.69 1.15 14.98
C ASN A 12 22.28 0.82 16.36
N ARG A 13 21.95 -0.32 17.00
CA ARG A 13 22.60 -0.79 18.23
C ARG A 13 24.13 -0.85 18.10
N ASP A 14 24.60 -1.33 16.95
CA ASP A 14 25.99 -1.37 16.54
C ASP A 14 26.15 -0.65 15.20
N LEU A 15 27.38 -0.31 14.81
CA LEU A 15 27.62 0.15 13.44
C LEU A 15 27.56 -1.06 12.49
N GLN A 16 26.56 -1.08 11.66
CA GLN A 16 26.33 -2.13 10.68
C GLN A 16 26.97 -1.76 9.35
N VAL A 17 27.69 -2.69 8.76
CA VAL A 17 28.39 -2.53 7.48
C VAL A 17 27.85 -3.53 6.49
N PHE A 18 27.13 -3.04 5.49
CA PHE A 18 26.57 -3.84 4.41
C PHE A 18 27.51 -3.81 3.22
N THR A 19 27.96 -4.98 2.81
CA THR A 19 28.83 -5.12 1.63
C THR A 19 28.10 -5.87 0.52
N GLU A 20 28.72 -5.96 -0.63
CA GLU A 20 28.14 -6.70 -1.76
C GLU A 20 27.99 -8.20 -1.49
N SER A 21 28.80 -8.79 -0.60
CA SER A 21 28.81 -10.24 -0.34
C SER A 21 28.35 -10.63 1.04
N SER A 22 28.37 -9.74 2.01
CA SER A 22 28.14 -10.08 3.43
C SER A 22 27.75 -8.87 4.26
N GLU A 23 27.17 -9.12 5.42
CA GLU A 23 26.87 -8.13 6.44
C GLU A 23 27.82 -8.31 7.62
N PHE A 24 28.36 -7.17 8.08
CA PHE A 24 29.28 -7.08 9.21
C PHE A 24 28.77 -6.09 10.25
N ILE A 25 29.31 -6.21 11.45
CA ILE A 25 29.13 -5.21 12.50
C ILE A 25 30.48 -4.74 13.04
N ILE A 26 30.50 -3.51 13.51
CA ILE A 26 31.51 -2.97 14.41
C ILE A 26 30.79 -2.75 15.74
N PRO A 27 31.05 -3.58 16.76
CA PRO A 27 30.36 -3.48 18.03
C PRO A 27 30.57 -2.13 18.69
N ALA A 28 29.50 -1.54 19.21
CA ALA A 28 29.59 -0.37 20.06
C ALA A 28 30.09 -0.78 21.45
N PHE A 29 31.22 -0.23 21.87
CA PHE A 29 31.73 -0.41 23.23
C PHE A 29 31.14 0.66 24.13
N GLN A 30 30.58 0.24 25.27
CA GLN A 30 30.09 1.21 26.27
C GLN A 30 31.21 2.16 26.68
N ASN A 31 30.96 3.48 26.56
CA ASN A 31 31.85 4.58 26.95
C ASN A 31 33.20 4.67 26.21
N THR A 32 33.41 3.95 25.13
CA THR A 32 34.67 4.02 24.37
C THR A 32 34.35 4.30 22.90
N PRO A 33 34.77 5.42 22.34
CA PRO A 33 34.55 5.70 20.91
C PRO A 33 35.35 4.70 20.06
N VAL A 34 34.81 4.37 18.89
CA VAL A 34 35.47 3.52 17.91
C VAL A 34 36.69 4.26 17.35
N THR A 35 37.85 3.65 17.48
CA THR A 35 39.12 4.15 16.95
C THR A 35 39.76 3.14 16.02
N PRO A 36 40.71 3.52 15.15
CA PRO A 36 41.43 2.57 14.30
C PRO A 36 42.11 1.42 15.05
N THR A 37 42.43 1.61 16.33
CA THR A 37 43.11 0.60 17.13
C THR A 37 42.17 -0.36 17.88
N ASN A 38 40.92 0.02 18.10
CA ASN A 38 39.94 -0.82 18.80
C ASN A 38 38.80 -1.31 17.89
N ALA A 39 38.72 -0.89 16.63
CA ALA A 39 37.72 -1.33 15.71
C ALA A 39 37.84 -2.82 15.39
N GLN A 40 36.80 -3.60 15.73
CA GLN A 40 36.72 -5.02 15.40
C GLN A 40 35.55 -5.21 14.45
N ILE A 41 35.86 -5.61 13.22
CA ILE A 41 34.82 -5.94 12.22
C ILE A 41 34.50 -7.42 12.33
N ARG A 42 33.23 -7.76 12.56
CA ARG A 42 32.74 -9.13 12.68
C ARG A 42 31.70 -9.44 11.63
N ARG A 43 31.95 -10.46 10.80
CA ARG A 43 30.96 -10.95 9.84
C ARG A 43 29.80 -11.60 10.60
N GLN A 44 28.59 -11.31 10.18
CA GLN A 44 27.36 -11.84 10.75
C GLN A 44 26.67 -12.80 9.76
N THR A 45 26.40 -12.33 8.55
CA THR A 45 25.62 -13.09 7.54
C THR A 45 26.25 -12.98 6.14
N PRO A 46 26.01 -13.96 5.24
CA PRO A 46 26.67 -14.04 3.93
C PRO A 46 25.76 -13.69 2.75
N TYR A 47 24.80 -12.76 2.89
CA TYR A 47 23.81 -12.51 1.82
C TYR A 47 24.18 -11.38 0.87
N GLY A 48 24.82 -10.33 1.37
CA GLY A 48 25.15 -9.13 0.62
C GLY A 48 23.97 -8.20 0.36
N ALA A 49 24.25 -6.91 0.28
CA ALA A 49 23.25 -5.88 0.06
C ALA A 49 23.27 -5.34 -1.38
N SER A 50 22.11 -4.89 -1.85
CA SER A 50 21.95 -4.18 -3.11
C SER A 50 22.44 -2.73 -3.03
N HIS A 51 22.17 -1.93 -4.06
CA HIS A 51 22.46 -0.50 -4.08
C HIS A 51 21.43 0.34 -3.30
N VAL A 52 20.27 -0.22 -2.98
CA VAL A 52 19.20 0.47 -2.26
C VAL A 52 19.59 0.68 -0.80
N ARG A 53 19.44 1.90 -0.33
CA ARG A 53 19.81 2.27 1.04
C ARG A 53 18.94 1.52 2.07
N PRO A 54 19.53 0.80 3.03
CA PRO A 54 18.80 0.18 4.11
C PRO A 54 18.08 1.20 4.98
N VAL A 55 16.96 0.80 5.57
CA VAL A 55 16.17 1.63 6.49
C VAL A 55 16.11 0.99 7.88
N VAL A 56 16.12 1.81 8.92
CA VAL A 56 15.88 1.36 10.28
C VAL A 56 14.37 1.32 10.50
N PHE A 57 13.88 0.18 10.96
CA PHE A 57 12.46 -0.08 11.12
C PHE A 57 12.24 -0.95 12.36
N ASP A 58 11.51 -0.43 13.34
CA ASP A 58 11.14 -1.14 14.56
C ASP A 58 12.35 -1.85 15.23
N GLY A 59 13.47 -1.12 15.40
CA GLY A 59 14.69 -1.62 16.03
C GLY A 59 15.56 -2.57 15.19
N ALA A 60 15.10 -3.01 14.01
CA ALA A 60 15.90 -3.73 13.05
C ALA A 60 16.35 -2.85 11.89
N THR A 61 17.25 -3.38 11.08
CA THR A 61 17.59 -2.78 9.80
C THR A 61 17.03 -3.63 8.67
N ILE A 62 16.18 -3.03 7.85
CA ILE A 62 15.63 -3.69 6.67
C ILE A 62 16.49 -3.30 5.48
N TYR A 63 16.90 -4.30 4.71
CA TYR A 63 17.72 -4.10 3.54
C TYR A 63 17.32 -5.03 2.39
N LEU A 64 17.59 -4.60 1.18
CA LEU A 64 17.39 -5.42 0.00
C LEU A 64 18.65 -6.25 -0.26
N GLN A 65 18.50 -7.58 -0.32
CA GLN A 65 19.59 -8.47 -0.68
C GLN A 65 20.12 -8.13 -2.09
N ARG A 66 21.38 -8.42 -2.35
CA ARG A 66 22.04 -8.15 -3.64
C ARG A 66 21.32 -8.73 -4.85
N SER A 67 20.52 -9.79 -4.67
CA SER A 67 19.69 -10.36 -5.74
C SER A 67 18.60 -9.43 -6.27
N GLY A 68 18.24 -8.37 -5.53
CA GLY A 68 17.18 -7.44 -5.89
C GLY A 68 15.76 -7.95 -5.70
N THR A 69 15.57 -9.15 -5.17
CA THR A 69 14.25 -9.80 -5.06
C THR A 69 13.87 -10.23 -3.64
N VAL A 70 14.80 -10.09 -2.68
CA VAL A 70 14.58 -10.53 -1.30
C VAL A 70 14.82 -9.39 -0.34
N LEU A 71 13.78 -9.03 0.41
CA LEU A 71 13.87 -8.10 1.52
C LEU A 71 14.23 -8.85 2.79
N ARG A 72 15.26 -8.38 3.50
CA ARG A 72 15.76 -9.00 4.73
C ARG A 72 15.69 -8.06 5.90
N GLU A 73 15.43 -8.65 7.04
CA GLU A 73 15.47 -8.01 8.34
C GLU A 73 16.77 -8.41 9.07
N PHE A 74 17.64 -7.43 9.34
CA PHE A 74 18.88 -7.60 10.07
C PHE A 74 18.69 -7.11 11.50
N ILE A 75 18.62 -8.08 12.43
CA ILE A 75 18.30 -7.82 13.83
C ILE A 75 19.22 -8.65 14.75
N PHE A 76 19.56 -8.09 15.93
CA PHE A 76 20.29 -8.83 16.94
C PHE A 76 19.38 -9.85 17.64
N SER A 77 19.84 -11.10 17.69
CA SER A 77 19.18 -12.19 18.40
C SER A 77 19.93 -12.49 19.70
N ASP A 78 19.28 -12.26 20.82
CA ASP A 78 19.86 -12.56 22.15
C ASP A 78 20.11 -14.07 22.30
N LYS A 79 19.27 -14.91 21.70
CA LYS A 79 19.39 -16.36 21.73
C LYS A 79 20.65 -16.85 21.04
N GLU A 80 21.03 -16.22 19.93
CA GLU A 80 22.20 -16.60 19.13
C GLU A 80 23.43 -15.75 19.47
N ALA A 81 23.27 -14.71 20.29
CA ALA A 81 24.27 -13.70 20.60
C ALA A 81 24.95 -13.12 19.34
N ALA A 82 24.17 -13.02 18.24
CA ALA A 82 24.62 -12.59 16.92
C ALA A 82 23.49 -11.88 16.17
N TYR A 83 23.86 -11.14 15.12
CA TYR A 83 22.87 -10.64 14.18
C TYR A 83 22.44 -11.73 13.20
N ILE A 84 21.15 -11.82 12.97
CA ILE A 84 20.54 -12.69 11.98
C ILE A 84 19.91 -11.86 10.86
N ALA A 85 19.84 -12.43 9.66
CA ALA A 85 19.21 -11.80 8.50
C ALA A 85 18.07 -12.69 7.97
N THR A 86 16.88 -12.47 8.50
CA THR A 86 15.68 -13.23 8.12
C THR A 86 15.03 -12.62 6.88
N SER A 87 14.60 -13.47 5.93
CA SER A 87 13.78 -13.00 4.81
C SER A 87 12.37 -12.67 5.28
N VAL A 88 11.92 -11.45 5.03
CA VAL A 88 10.55 -11.01 5.33
C VAL A 88 9.63 -11.05 4.10
N SER A 89 10.19 -11.24 2.92
CA SER A 89 9.45 -11.27 1.64
C SER A 89 9.22 -12.67 1.07
N THR A 90 9.46 -13.74 1.83
CA THR A 90 9.42 -15.10 1.31
C THR A 90 8.11 -15.47 0.62
N LEU A 91 6.97 -15.01 1.15
CA LEU A 91 5.65 -15.28 0.56
C LEU A 91 5.22 -14.21 -0.46
N ALA A 92 5.92 -13.09 -0.54
CA ALA A 92 5.59 -11.93 -1.37
C ALA A 92 6.71 -11.56 -2.36
N GLY A 93 7.60 -12.49 -2.68
CA GLY A 93 8.73 -12.24 -3.59
C GLY A 93 8.31 -11.77 -4.98
N HIS A 94 7.10 -12.10 -5.42
CA HIS A 94 6.53 -11.63 -6.69
C HIS A 94 6.16 -10.13 -6.71
N LEU A 95 6.10 -9.48 -5.53
CA LEU A 95 5.83 -8.04 -5.41
C LEU A 95 7.13 -7.20 -5.36
N ILE A 96 8.29 -7.84 -5.37
CA ILE A 96 9.59 -7.18 -5.27
C ILE A 96 10.36 -7.43 -6.57
N ASP A 97 10.47 -6.39 -7.37
CA ASP A 97 11.17 -6.44 -8.66
C ASP A 97 12.30 -5.39 -8.70
N ASN A 98 13.48 -5.81 -8.20
CA ASN A 98 14.69 -5.01 -8.21
C ASN A 98 14.46 -3.53 -7.82
N PRO A 99 13.98 -3.25 -6.61
CA PRO A 99 13.67 -1.91 -6.16
C PRO A 99 14.82 -0.92 -6.37
N GLN A 100 14.47 0.30 -6.74
CA GLN A 100 15.41 1.40 -6.98
C GLN A 100 15.53 2.33 -5.78
N ASP A 101 14.49 2.39 -4.95
CA ASP A 101 14.44 3.26 -3.78
C ASP A 101 13.58 2.64 -2.67
N MET A 102 13.85 3.04 -1.43
CA MET A 102 13.15 2.53 -0.25
C MET A 102 13.09 3.58 0.85
N ALA A 103 11.91 3.74 1.46
CA ALA A 103 11.71 4.60 2.61
C ALA A 103 10.87 3.90 3.69
N SER A 104 11.05 4.28 4.95
CA SER A 104 10.28 3.76 6.08
C SER A 104 9.46 4.87 6.74
N LEU A 105 8.21 4.59 7.01
CA LEU A 105 7.29 5.43 7.76
C LEU A 105 6.98 4.74 9.09
N GLN A 106 7.35 5.36 10.19
CA GLN A 106 7.13 4.83 11.53
C GLN A 106 5.70 5.10 11.98
N ALA A 107 5.18 4.25 12.87
CA ALA A 107 3.90 4.48 13.53
C ALA A 107 3.86 5.83 14.27
N ALA A 108 2.72 6.50 14.20
CA ALA A 108 2.45 7.77 14.86
C ALA A 108 1.18 7.67 15.71
N ILE A 109 0.88 8.71 16.51
CA ILE A 109 -0.28 8.72 17.41
C ILE A 109 -1.59 8.48 16.65
N ASN A 110 -1.71 9.04 15.45
CA ASN A 110 -2.91 8.94 14.62
C ASN A 110 -2.87 7.76 13.62
N ARG A 111 -1.74 7.08 13.52
CA ARG A 111 -1.52 5.94 12.62
C ARG A 111 -0.67 4.89 13.35
N PRO A 112 -1.29 3.82 13.87
CA PRO A 112 -0.58 2.78 14.62
C PRO A 112 0.29 1.89 13.72
N GLU A 113 0.09 1.92 12.41
CA GLU A 113 0.81 1.11 11.45
C GLU A 113 2.15 1.75 11.05
N SER A 114 3.15 0.92 10.84
CA SER A 114 4.44 1.29 10.27
C SER A 114 4.58 0.68 8.89
N TYR A 115 5.10 1.44 7.93
CA TYR A 115 5.23 1.00 6.55
C TYR A 115 6.66 1.10 6.03
N ILE A 116 7.01 0.22 5.10
CA ILE A 116 8.18 0.34 4.25
C ILE A 116 7.70 0.38 2.81
N PHE A 117 8.09 1.40 2.09
CA PHE A 117 7.80 1.63 0.69
C PHE A 117 8.99 1.23 -0.16
N LEU A 118 8.77 0.42 -1.20
CA LEU A 118 9.78 0.00 -2.16
C LEU A 118 9.33 0.38 -3.57
N VAL A 119 10.10 1.23 -4.22
CA VAL A 119 9.86 1.62 -5.61
C VAL A 119 10.52 0.61 -6.52
N ASN A 120 9.75 -0.21 -7.19
CA ASN A 120 10.22 -1.24 -8.11
C ASN A 120 10.71 -0.65 -9.45
N THR A 121 11.51 -1.43 -10.17
CA THR A 121 12.02 -1.04 -11.51
C THR A 121 10.91 -0.84 -12.53
N ASP A 122 9.83 -1.60 -12.44
CA ASP A 122 8.64 -1.47 -13.30
C ASP A 122 7.81 -0.20 -13.00
N GLY A 123 8.16 0.51 -11.93
CA GLY A 123 7.46 1.72 -11.49
C GLY A 123 6.27 1.46 -10.57
N SER A 124 6.05 0.23 -10.14
CA SER A 124 5.12 -0.09 -9.08
C SER A 124 5.70 0.26 -7.70
N LEU A 125 4.83 0.45 -6.71
CA LEU A 125 5.22 0.66 -5.32
C LEU A 125 4.77 -0.56 -4.49
N ALA A 126 5.73 -1.34 -3.99
CA ALA A 126 5.44 -2.36 -3.00
C ALA A 126 5.46 -1.75 -1.60
N VAL A 127 4.46 -2.07 -0.79
CA VAL A 127 4.34 -1.58 0.58
C VAL A 127 4.36 -2.76 1.54
N PHE A 128 5.28 -2.73 2.47
CA PHE A 128 5.42 -3.72 3.53
C PHE A 128 4.97 -3.13 4.86
N ASN A 129 4.09 -3.84 5.54
CA ASN A 129 3.67 -3.55 6.91
C ASN A 129 4.08 -4.69 7.82
N SER A 130 4.59 -4.40 9.01
CA SER A 130 4.93 -5.39 10.01
C SER A 130 4.64 -4.89 11.42
N ASP A 131 3.98 -5.73 12.20
CA ASP A 131 3.83 -5.59 13.64
C ASP A 131 4.37 -6.86 14.30
N ARG A 132 5.58 -6.77 14.83
CA ARG A 132 6.25 -7.92 15.47
C ARG A 132 5.56 -8.36 16.74
N ALA A 133 5.01 -7.42 17.52
CA ALA A 133 4.34 -7.73 18.78
C ALA A 133 3.13 -8.62 18.53
N GLN A 134 2.41 -8.37 17.44
CA GLN A 134 1.27 -9.17 17.02
C GLN A 134 1.61 -10.30 16.03
N LYS A 135 2.88 -10.43 15.64
CA LYS A 135 3.35 -11.40 14.62
C LYS A 135 2.61 -11.26 13.29
N LYS A 136 2.29 -10.04 12.92
CA LYS A 136 1.64 -9.72 11.65
C LYS A 136 2.66 -9.15 10.69
N ALA A 137 2.63 -9.61 9.45
CA ALA A 137 3.41 -9.05 8.36
C ALA A 137 2.62 -9.20 7.07
N GLY A 138 2.61 -8.18 6.24
CA GLY A 138 1.88 -8.18 4.99
C GLY A 138 2.54 -7.29 3.93
N PHE A 139 2.36 -7.68 2.68
CA PHE A 139 2.75 -6.89 1.53
C PHE A 139 1.51 -6.53 0.72
N THR A 140 1.50 -5.33 0.19
CA THR A 140 0.56 -4.88 -0.82
C THR A 140 1.31 -4.18 -1.95
N GLN A 141 0.67 -4.03 -3.08
CA GLN A 141 1.22 -3.32 -4.22
C GLN A 141 0.30 -2.16 -4.57
N PHE A 142 0.92 -1.02 -4.80
CA PHE A 142 0.27 0.18 -5.29
C PHE A 142 0.57 0.28 -6.79
N LEU A 143 -0.47 0.23 -7.59
CA LEU A 143 -0.42 0.37 -9.04
C LEU A 143 -1.32 1.52 -9.45
N PHE A 144 -0.85 2.37 -10.34
CA PHE A 144 -1.76 3.30 -10.99
C PHE A 144 -2.66 2.55 -11.95
N ASN A 145 -3.96 2.75 -11.83
CA ASN A 145 -4.97 2.01 -12.54
C ASN A 145 -5.63 2.86 -13.63
N ASN A 146 -6.13 2.22 -14.68
CA ASN A 146 -6.94 2.78 -15.75
C ASN A 146 -6.26 3.83 -16.65
N SER A 147 -6.83 5.03 -16.71
CA SER A 147 -6.38 6.12 -17.61
C SER A 147 -5.07 6.77 -17.21
N PHE A 148 -4.57 6.42 -16.02
CA PHE A 148 -3.36 6.98 -15.46
C PHE A 148 -2.21 5.96 -15.50
N THR A 149 -1.29 6.14 -16.44
CA THR A 149 -0.10 5.27 -16.60
C THR A 149 1.10 5.82 -15.85
N GLY A 150 0.91 6.18 -14.58
CA GLY A 150 1.98 6.69 -13.72
C GLY A 150 2.99 5.61 -13.34
N THR A 151 4.23 6.04 -13.07
CA THR A 151 5.27 5.20 -12.52
C THR A 151 5.95 5.90 -11.36
N PHE A 152 6.10 5.21 -10.23
CA PHE A 152 6.91 5.70 -9.13
C PHE A 152 8.39 5.73 -9.51
N LYS A 153 9.10 6.77 -9.08
CA LYS A 153 10.54 6.95 -9.37
C LYS A 153 11.38 7.04 -8.12
N SER A 154 10.85 7.63 -7.06
CA SER A 154 11.53 7.76 -5.77
C SER A 154 10.48 7.93 -4.68
N VAL A 155 10.84 7.59 -3.45
CA VAL A 155 10.01 7.75 -2.26
C VAL A 155 10.85 8.25 -1.09
N CYS A 156 10.32 9.15 -0.30
CA CYS A 156 10.95 9.58 0.94
C CYS A 156 9.90 9.86 2.01
N THR A 157 10.34 9.82 3.26
CA THR A 157 9.51 10.10 4.43
C THR A 157 10.12 11.23 5.24
N VAL A 158 9.31 12.21 5.59
CA VAL A 158 9.70 13.36 6.41
C VAL A 158 8.53 13.72 7.33
N ASP A 159 8.81 13.87 8.62
CA ASP A 159 7.81 14.31 9.62
C ASP A 159 6.47 13.56 9.54
N GLU A 160 6.53 12.22 9.56
CA GLU A 160 5.36 11.33 9.51
C GLU A 160 4.56 11.38 8.20
N ARG A 161 5.08 12.04 7.18
CA ARG A 161 4.49 12.13 5.84
C ARG A 161 5.35 11.40 4.82
N THR A 162 4.72 10.84 3.82
CA THR A 162 5.40 10.13 2.72
C THR A 162 5.24 10.90 1.42
N PHE A 163 6.35 11.17 0.77
CA PHE A 163 6.38 11.83 -0.53
C PHE A 163 6.93 10.88 -1.58
N ALA A 164 6.36 10.92 -2.77
CA ALA A 164 6.80 10.14 -3.90
C ALA A 164 6.96 11.02 -5.15
N VAL A 165 7.97 10.72 -5.94
CA VAL A 165 8.09 11.28 -7.29
C VAL A 165 7.43 10.32 -8.26
N ILE A 166 6.43 10.81 -8.99
CA ILE A 166 5.67 10.06 -9.97
C ILE A 166 5.92 10.64 -11.35
N ARG A 167 6.31 9.78 -12.31
CA ARG A 167 6.37 10.14 -13.73
C ARG A 167 5.07 9.79 -14.39
N ASN A 168 4.43 10.76 -15.02
CA ASN A 168 3.19 10.54 -15.74
C ASN A 168 3.03 11.46 -16.95
N ASN A 169 2.09 11.04 -17.77
CA ASN A 169 1.64 11.74 -18.96
C ASN A 169 0.16 12.10 -18.77
N ILE A 170 -0.12 13.20 -18.04
CA ILE A 170 -1.49 13.64 -17.79
C ILE A 170 -1.99 14.43 -19.00
N GLY A 171 -3.02 13.91 -19.65
CA GLY A 171 -3.91 14.60 -20.59
C GLY A 171 -3.29 15.14 -21.88
N ASN A 172 -2.06 15.64 -21.86
CA ASN A 172 -1.46 16.39 -22.97
C ASN A 172 -0.38 15.66 -23.78
N GLY A 173 -0.11 14.39 -23.47
CA GLY A 173 0.92 13.61 -24.18
C GLY A 173 2.37 13.88 -23.76
N THR A 174 2.63 14.78 -22.81
CA THR A 174 3.98 15.11 -22.35
C THR A 174 4.28 14.45 -21.02
N GLU A 175 5.35 13.65 -20.97
CA GLU A 175 5.83 13.08 -19.71
C GLU A 175 6.29 14.18 -18.75
N THR A 176 5.76 14.15 -17.55
CA THR A 176 6.06 15.13 -16.50
C THR A 176 6.30 14.40 -15.17
N TYR A 177 7.15 14.96 -14.34
CA TYR A 177 7.43 14.45 -13.00
C TYR A 177 6.65 15.30 -11.98
N PHE A 178 5.96 14.60 -11.08
CA PHE A 178 5.18 15.20 -10.01
C PHE A 178 5.74 14.79 -8.67
N LEU A 179 5.87 15.73 -7.76
CA LEU A 179 6.09 15.44 -6.34
C LEU A 179 4.73 15.35 -5.68
N CYS A 180 4.37 14.15 -5.24
CA CYS A 180 3.08 13.86 -4.63
C CYS A 180 3.27 13.43 -3.18
N GLU A 181 2.30 13.74 -2.33
CA GLU A 181 2.19 13.15 -1.01
C GLU A 181 1.29 11.92 -1.07
N LEU A 182 1.67 10.84 -0.38
CA LEU A 182 0.79 9.71 -0.13
C LEU A 182 -0.07 10.05 1.09
N ASP A 183 -1.26 10.58 0.86
CA ASP A 183 -2.19 11.02 1.87
C ASP A 183 -3.35 10.03 1.98
N GLU A 184 -3.53 9.44 3.17
CA GLU A 184 -4.60 8.47 3.45
C GLU A 184 -5.99 9.11 3.59
N THR A 185 -6.07 10.45 3.60
CA THR A 185 -7.34 11.18 3.71
C THR A 185 -8.00 11.45 2.38
N THR A 186 -7.28 11.31 1.26
CA THR A 186 -7.81 11.45 -0.09
C THR A 186 -8.30 10.11 -0.65
N ASN A 187 -9.31 10.16 -1.50
CA ASN A 187 -9.92 8.96 -2.10
C ASN A 187 -9.53 8.74 -3.56
N LEU A 188 -8.80 9.69 -4.15
CA LEU A 188 -8.40 9.66 -5.55
C LEU A 188 -6.87 9.75 -5.68
N ASP A 189 -6.34 9.12 -6.71
CA ASP A 189 -4.94 9.27 -7.10
C ASP A 189 -4.75 10.63 -7.80
N MET A 190 -3.60 11.28 -7.55
CA MET A 190 -3.27 12.61 -8.07
C MET A 190 -4.38 13.63 -7.80
N SER A 191 -5.01 13.53 -6.64
CA SER A 191 -6.15 14.35 -6.30
C SER A 191 -5.76 15.77 -5.91
N PHE A 192 -6.67 16.68 -6.15
CA PHE A 192 -6.67 18.03 -5.57
C PHE A 192 -8.07 18.65 -5.58
N GLU A 193 -8.22 19.75 -4.86
CA GLU A 193 -9.47 20.48 -4.82
C GLU A 193 -9.68 21.32 -6.08
N ALA A 194 -10.85 21.20 -6.68
CA ALA A 194 -11.33 22.03 -7.79
C ALA A 194 -12.49 22.90 -7.34
N SER A 195 -12.54 24.13 -7.85
CA SER A 195 -13.65 25.03 -7.56
C SER A 195 -14.82 24.86 -8.54
N VAL A 196 -16.04 25.01 -8.04
CA VAL A 196 -17.26 24.97 -8.86
C VAL A 196 -17.96 26.30 -8.78
N SER A 197 -18.28 26.89 -9.94
CA SER A 197 -19.05 28.12 -10.06
C SER A 197 -20.20 27.94 -11.05
N GLY A 198 -21.42 27.94 -10.52
CA GLY A 198 -22.62 27.63 -11.31
C GLY A 198 -22.55 26.21 -11.85
N THR A 199 -22.52 26.05 -13.16
CA THR A 199 -22.43 24.76 -13.86
C THR A 199 -21.02 24.43 -14.35
N THR A 200 -20.02 25.20 -13.92
CA THR A 200 -18.64 25.05 -14.40
C THR A 200 -17.72 24.64 -13.26
N LEU A 201 -17.07 23.50 -13.40
CA LEU A 201 -15.95 23.05 -12.59
C LEU A 201 -14.67 23.63 -13.18
N ASN A 202 -13.80 24.20 -12.33
CA ASN A 202 -12.54 24.82 -12.72
C ASN A 202 -11.37 24.18 -11.92
N THR A 203 -10.43 23.60 -12.63
CA THR A 203 -9.28 22.92 -12.03
C THR A 203 -8.15 23.85 -11.61
N SER A 204 -8.29 25.18 -11.83
CA SER A 204 -7.29 26.22 -11.50
C SER A 204 -5.91 26.05 -12.13
N ASN A 205 -5.63 24.91 -12.71
CA ASN A 205 -4.40 24.57 -13.42
C ASN A 205 -4.73 23.75 -14.66
N GLN A 206 -3.76 23.65 -15.57
CA GLN A 206 -3.92 22.89 -16.81
C GLN A 206 -3.51 21.43 -16.69
N LEU A 207 -3.38 20.92 -15.49
CA LEU A 207 -2.81 19.61 -15.22
C LEU A 207 -3.63 18.48 -15.84
N PHE A 208 -4.96 18.58 -15.80
CA PHE A 208 -5.88 17.55 -16.31
C PHE A 208 -6.47 17.87 -17.68
N ASN A 209 -5.93 18.83 -18.40
CA ASN A 209 -6.47 19.19 -19.72
C ASN A 209 -6.55 17.96 -20.65
N GLY A 210 -7.74 17.66 -21.11
CA GLY A 210 -8.04 16.51 -21.96
C GLY A 210 -8.18 15.17 -21.21
N ALA A 211 -7.97 15.15 -19.90
CA ALA A 211 -8.13 13.93 -19.09
C ALA A 211 -9.57 13.74 -18.62
N THR A 212 -9.94 12.48 -18.42
CA THR A 212 -11.17 12.12 -17.70
C THR A 212 -10.80 11.95 -16.22
N VAL A 213 -11.47 12.73 -15.36
CA VAL A 213 -11.26 12.68 -13.91
C VAL A 213 -12.53 12.26 -13.21
N ASP A 214 -12.34 11.61 -12.06
CA ASP A 214 -13.40 11.33 -11.09
C ASP A 214 -13.64 12.54 -10.22
N ILE A 215 -14.88 12.73 -9.77
CA ILE A 215 -15.30 13.83 -8.91
C ILE A 215 -15.93 13.28 -7.65
N ILE A 216 -15.44 13.77 -6.51
CA ILE A 216 -15.97 13.43 -5.17
C ILE A 216 -16.37 14.71 -4.45
N ASP A 217 -17.57 14.75 -3.92
CA ASP A 217 -18.10 15.82 -3.06
C ASP A 217 -18.38 15.25 -1.67
N GLY A 218 -17.42 15.42 -0.77
CA GLY A 218 -17.47 14.82 0.56
C GLY A 218 -17.59 13.29 0.50
N ASN A 219 -18.74 12.77 0.89
CA ASN A 219 -19.01 11.31 0.89
C ASN A 219 -19.75 10.84 -0.39
N ASN A 220 -19.90 11.70 -1.39
CA ASN A 220 -20.61 11.35 -2.61
C ASN A 220 -19.67 11.28 -3.81
N TYR A 221 -19.67 10.17 -4.51
CA TYR A 221 -19.09 10.05 -5.83
C TYR A 221 -20.06 10.58 -6.88
N LEU A 222 -19.63 11.58 -7.64
CA LEU A 222 -20.45 12.26 -8.62
C LEU A 222 -20.22 11.78 -10.06
N GLY A 223 -19.35 10.79 -10.24
CA GLY A 223 -19.02 10.24 -11.56
C GLY A 223 -17.79 10.90 -12.18
N THR A 224 -17.65 10.75 -13.49
CA THR A 224 -16.49 11.21 -14.25
C THR A 224 -16.82 12.38 -15.14
N LYS A 225 -15.85 13.28 -15.35
CA LYS A 225 -15.92 14.39 -16.33
C LYS A 225 -14.64 14.49 -17.13
N VAL A 226 -14.77 14.92 -18.37
CA VAL A 226 -13.60 15.26 -19.21
C VAL A 226 -13.26 16.73 -18.99
N ILE A 227 -12.03 17.00 -18.62
CA ILE A 227 -11.53 18.37 -18.48
C ILE A 227 -11.18 18.91 -19.86
N SER A 228 -11.74 20.06 -20.21
CA SER A 228 -11.45 20.75 -21.48
C SER A 228 -10.01 21.27 -21.53
N SER A 229 -9.56 21.69 -22.71
CA SER A 229 -8.26 22.34 -22.88
C SER A 229 -8.06 23.62 -22.07
N ASN A 230 -9.15 24.21 -21.57
CA ASN A 230 -9.13 25.43 -20.75
C ASN A 230 -9.11 25.13 -19.23
N GLY A 231 -9.00 23.85 -18.83
CA GLY A 231 -9.01 23.45 -17.42
C GLY A 231 -10.42 23.50 -16.79
N THR A 232 -11.48 23.36 -17.59
CA THR A 232 -12.87 23.42 -17.10
C THR A 232 -13.66 22.19 -17.53
N ALA A 233 -14.71 21.85 -16.78
CA ALA A 233 -15.71 20.87 -17.18
C ALA A 233 -17.14 21.35 -16.90
N ASP A 234 -18.09 20.90 -17.71
CA ASP A 234 -19.52 21.11 -17.49
C ASP A 234 -20.05 20.10 -16.48
N VAL A 235 -20.64 20.63 -15.40
CA VAL A 235 -21.28 19.86 -14.31
C VAL A 235 -22.77 20.17 -14.18
N SER A 236 -23.40 20.70 -15.24
CA SER A 236 -24.82 21.07 -15.25
C SER A 236 -25.76 19.88 -15.06
N ASP A 237 -25.31 18.68 -15.36
CA ASP A 237 -26.05 17.41 -15.16
C ASP A 237 -25.96 16.87 -13.72
N ILE A 238 -25.16 17.48 -12.85
CA ILE A 238 -25.05 17.14 -11.43
C ILE A 238 -26.00 18.01 -10.63
N PRO A 239 -27.08 17.45 -10.07
CA PRO A 239 -28.15 18.25 -9.45
C PRO A 239 -27.69 19.05 -8.22
N THR A 240 -26.74 18.52 -7.48
CA THR A 240 -26.21 19.16 -6.28
C THR A 240 -24.70 18.92 -6.22
N ILE A 241 -23.95 20.00 -6.17
CA ILE A 241 -22.49 19.98 -6.09
C ILE A 241 -22.02 21.14 -5.21
N SER A 242 -21.03 20.89 -4.36
CA SER A 242 -20.43 21.92 -3.52
C SER A 242 -19.56 22.89 -4.32
N SER A 243 -19.25 24.05 -3.74
CA SER A 243 -18.36 25.03 -4.36
C SER A 243 -16.88 24.59 -4.44
N SER A 244 -16.48 23.57 -3.70
CA SER A 244 -15.18 22.90 -3.76
C SER A 244 -15.41 21.40 -3.74
N VAL A 245 -14.75 20.69 -4.65
CA VAL A 245 -14.84 19.22 -4.80
C VAL A 245 -13.46 18.63 -5.01
N GLU A 246 -13.25 17.38 -4.59
CA GLU A 246 -12.06 16.59 -4.89
C GLU A 246 -12.16 16.05 -6.32
N ILE A 247 -11.09 16.22 -7.11
CA ILE A 247 -10.96 15.64 -8.45
C ILE A 247 -9.64 14.87 -8.56
N GLY A 248 -9.62 13.80 -9.34
CA GLY A 248 -8.45 12.97 -9.56
C GLY A 248 -8.77 11.71 -10.33
N TYR A 249 -7.99 10.68 -10.14
CA TYR A 249 -8.21 9.37 -10.77
C TYR A 249 -8.71 8.37 -9.75
N GLY A 250 -9.84 7.72 -10.04
CA GLY A 250 -10.44 6.73 -9.15
C GLY A 250 -9.55 5.50 -8.93
N ILE A 251 -9.46 5.08 -7.68
CA ILE A 251 -8.76 3.88 -7.26
C ILE A 251 -9.77 2.73 -7.23
N THR A 252 -9.36 1.55 -7.69
CA THR A 252 -10.15 0.32 -7.56
C THR A 252 -9.35 -0.70 -6.73
N PRO A 253 -9.39 -0.62 -5.40
CA PRO A 253 -8.71 -1.58 -4.56
C PRO A 253 -9.36 -2.96 -4.70
N VAL A 254 -8.54 -4.00 -4.75
CA VAL A 254 -8.99 -5.39 -4.80
C VAL A 254 -8.27 -6.19 -3.73
N PHE A 255 -9.06 -6.77 -2.84
CA PHE A 255 -8.61 -7.77 -1.88
C PHE A 255 -9.21 -9.12 -2.24
N LYS A 256 -8.37 -10.14 -2.40
CA LYS A 256 -8.80 -11.50 -2.70
C LYS A 256 -8.18 -12.48 -1.71
N THR A 257 -9.01 -13.28 -1.05
CA THR A 257 -8.51 -14.31 -0.13
C THR A 257 -7.79 -15.42 -0.91
N ASN A 258 -6.91 -16.14 -0.24
CA ASN A 258 -6.49 -17.44 -0.75
C ASN A 258 -7.69 -18.39 -0.83
N PRO A 259 -7.62 -19.47 -1.64
CA PRO A 259 -8.63 -20.53 -1.64
C PRO A 259 -8.88 -21.01 -0.21
N LEU A 260 -10.16 -21.01 0.20
CA LEU A 260 -10.53 -21.42 1.55
C LEU A 260 -10.53 -22.94 1.61
N ASP A 261 -9.62 -23.51 2.38
CA ASP A 261 -9.47 -24.93 2.56
C ASP A 261 -9.73 -25.31 4.02
N ILE A 262 -10.38 -26.46 4.24
CA ILE A 262 -10.75 -26.95 5.57
C ILE A 262 -10.17 -28.35 5.74
N ASN A 263 -9.52 -28.58 6.85
CA ASN A 263 -9.12 -29.91 7.26
C ASN A 263 -10.28 -30.59 8.00
N THR A 264 -10.77 -31.69 7.43
CA THR A 264 -11.77 -32.55 8.04
C THR A 264 -11.11 -33.77 8.66
N GLN A 265 -11.89 -34.56 9.42
CA GLN A 265 -11.39 -35.84 9.94
C GLN A 265 -11.00 -36.83 8.83
N GLN A 266 -11.50 -36.63 7.61
CA GLN A 266 -11.19 -37.48 6.44
C GLN A 266 -10.02 -36.92 5.62
N GLY A 267 -9.45 -35.78 6.02
CA GLY A 267 -8.34 -35.12 5.33
C GLY A 267 -8.68 -33.73 4.81
N PRO A 268 -7.75 -33.10 4.07
CA PRO A 268 -7.95 -31.79 3.49
C PRO A 268 -9.01 -31.83 2.39
N THR A 269 -9.79 -30.77 2.26
CA THR A 269 -10.84 -30.64 1.23
C THR A 269 -10.32 -30.07 -0.09
N THR A 270 -9.02 -29.93 -0.25
CA THR A 270 -8.36 -29.42 -1.46
C THR A 270 -8.81 -30.18 -2.70
N GLY A 271 -9.28 -29.46 -3.72
CA GLY A 271 -9.75 -30.07 -4.96
C GLY A 271 -11.21 -30.57 -4.94
N SER A 272 -11.88 -30.63 -3.78
CA SER A 272 -13.31 -30.94 -3.67
C SER A 272 -14.14 -29.72 -4.03
N LEU A 273 -15.37 -29.96 -4.52
CA LEU A 273 -16.34 -28.87 -4.72
C LEU A 273 -16.82 -28.36 -3.36
N ARG A 274 -16.66 -27.06 -3.14
CA ARG A 274 -17.04 -26.36 -1.90
C ARG A 274 -17.81 -25.11 -2.21
N GLY A 275 -18.84 -24.82 -1.41
CA GLY A 275 -19.65 -23.62 -1.53
C GLY A 275 -19.27 -22.58 -0.49
N LEU A 276 -19.44 -21.29 -0.83
CA LEU A 276 -19.48 -20.20 0.13
C LEU A 276 -20.95 -19.90 0.42
N GLY A 277 -21.44 -20.33 1.59
CA GLY A 277 -22.85 -20.10 1.97
C GLY A 277 -23.08 -18.68 2.49
N ARG A 278 -22.21 -18.22 3.36
CA ARG A 278 -22.33 -16.94 4.04
C ARG A 278 -20.96 -16.28 4.17
N VAL A 279 -20.91 -14.97 3.89
CA VAL A 279 -19.75 -14.14 4.15
C VAL A 279 -20.16 -12.98 5.05
N VAL A 280 -19.47 -12.78 6.14
CA VAL A 280 -19.64 -11.64 7.03
C VAL A 280 -18.39 -10.78 6.93
N VAL A 281 -18.58 -9.51 6.62
CA VAL A 281 -17.50 -8.51 6.54
C VAL A 281 -17.70 -7.52 7.70
N ASP A 282 -16.66 -7.34 8.49
CA ASP A 282 -16.63 -6.35 9.57
C ASP A 282 -15.98 -5.07 9.03
N LEU A 283 -16.76 -4.01 8.96
CA LEU A 283 -16.45 -2.75 8.33
C LEU A 283 -16.26 -1.64 9.37
N LYS A 284 -15.44 -0.67 9.04
CA LYS A 284 -15.31 0.59 9.77
C LYS A 284 -15.35 1.76 8.79
N ASP A 285 -16.18 2.76 9.04
CA ASP A 285 -16.28 4.01 8.29
C ASP A 285 -16.26 3.84 6.76
N THR A 286 -17.03 2.84 6.27
CA THR A 286 -17.03 2.41 4.86
C THR A 286 -18.21 3.01 4.11
N LEU A 287 -17.95 3.56 2.92
CA LEU A 287 -18.92 4.21 2.04
C LEU A 287 -19.22 3.43 0.74
N SER A 288 -18.34 2.54 0.32
CA SER A 288 -18.54 1.71 -0.88
C SER A 288 -17.81 0.39 -0.73
N ILE A 289 -18.48 -0.73 -0.99
CA ILE A 289 -17.89 -2.07 -0.97
C ILE A 289 -18.68 -3.04 -1.86
N THR A 290 -17.97 -3.86 -2.58
CA THR A 290 -18.47 -4.97 -3.36
C THR A 290 -17.84 -6.27 -2.90
N VAL A 291 -18.65 -7.28 -2.60
CA VAL A 291 -18.17 -8.61 -2.21
C VAL A 291 -18.53 -9.60 -3.31
N ASN A 292 -17.51 -10.20 -3.93
CA ASN A 292 -17.57 -10.92 -5.19
C ASN A 292 -18.23 -10.04 -6.30
N THR A 293 -19.47 -10.28 -6.66
CA THR A 293 -20.21 -9.50 -7.66
C THR A 293 -21.38 -8.72 -7.07
N ARG A 294 -21.50 -8.69 -5.74
CA ARG A 294 -22.63 -8.05 -5.06
C ARG A 294 -22.18 -6.79 -4.35
N ASN A 295 -22.75 -5.65 -4.75
CA ASN A 295 -22.62 -4.42 -3.99
C ASN A 295 -23.35 -4.56 -2.66
N LEU A 296 -22.68 -4.17 -1.60
CA LEU A 296 -23.33 -3.93 -0.32
C LEU A 296 -24.04 -2.57 -0.37
N GLU A 297 -25.34 -2.58 -0.22
CA GLU A 297 -26.09 -1.34 -0.10
C GLU A 297 -25.77 -0.68 1.25
N ILE A 298 -25.20 0.51 1.17
CA ILE A 298 -24.84 1.33 2.32
C ILE A 298 -26.03 2.18 2.76
N ARG A 299 -26.84 2.63 1.79
CA ARG A 299 -28.08 3.33 2.08
C ARG A 299 -29.19 2.33 2.40
N THR A 300 -30.02 2.69 3.38
CA THR A 300 -31.27 1.99 3.69
C THR A 300 -32.45 2.64 2.93
N VAL A 301 -33.57 1.94 2.84
CA VAL A 301 -34.80 2.45 2.20
C VAL A 301 -35.34 3.72 2.87
N THR A 302 -34.94 3.95 4.12
CA THR A 302 -35.36 5.12 4.91
C THR A 302 -34.44 6.32 4.77
N ASP A 303 -33.27 6.15 4.14
CA ASP A 303 -32.31 7.23 3.99
C ASP A 303 -32.75 8.20 2.89
N ASP A 304 -32.64 9.50 3.17
CA ASP A 304 -32.93 10.54 2.18
C ASP A 304 -31.86 10.50 1.08
N PRO A 305 -32.23 10.24 -0.19
CA PRO A 305 -31.26 10.17 -1.29
C PRO A 305 -30.62 11.51 -1.62
N SER A 306 -31.18 12.63 -1.17
CA SER A 306 -30.64 13.98 -1.36
C SER A 306 -29.52 14.32 -0.39
N GLN A 307 -29.35 13.54 0.70
CA GLN A 307 -28.30 13.73 1.69
C GLN A 307 -27.04 12.94 1.33
N PRO A 308 -25.84 13.41 1.74
CA PRO A 308 -24.61 12.65 1.59
C PRO A 308 -24.70 11.25 2.23
N ARG A 309 -24.02 10.27 1.63
CA ARG A 309 -23.93 8.93 2.21
C ARG A 309 -23.30 9.00 3.60
N GLN A 310 -23.85 8.24 4.55
CA GLN A 310 -23.24 8.09 5.85
C GLN A 310 -22.38 6.83 5.88
N PRO A 311 -21.15 6.92 6.42
CA PRO A 311 -20.29 5.75 6.52
C PRO A 311 -20.87 4.74 7.47
N ILE A 312 -20.73 3.46 7.14
CA ILE A 312 -21.19 2.36 7.99
C ILE A 312 -20.03 1.75 8.76
N THR A 313 -20.28 1.46 10.03
CA THR A 313 -19.41 0.68 10.91
C THR A 313 -20.18 -0.52 11.45
N GLY A 314 -19.56 -1.70 11.44
CA GLY A 314 -20.13 -2.93 11.97
C GLY A 314 -20.17 -4.07 10.95
N LYS A 315 -20.80 -5.17 11.35
CA LYS A 315 -20.82 -6.41 10.57
C LYS A 315 -21.94 -6.40 9.55
N LYS A 316 -21.60 -6.70 8.31
CA LYS A 316 -22.56 -6.92 7.22
C LYS A 316 -22.46 -8.36 6.73
N GLU A 317 -23.61 -8.98 6.51
CA GLU A 317 -23.73 -10.36 6.08
C GLU A 317 -24.22 -10.43 4.63
N LEU A 318 -23.58 -11.30 3.84
CA LEU A 318 -24.04 -11.65 2.48
C LEU A 318 -24.16 -13.16 2.38
N ARG A 319 -25.21 -13.61 1.71
CA ARG A 319 -25.34 -15.00 1.29
C ARG A 319 -24.86 -15.13 -0.14
N LEU A 320 -23.93 -16.03 -0.35
CA LEU A 320 -23.38 -16.36 -1.65
C LEU A 320 -23.94 -17.70 -2.12
N LEU A 321 -24.01 -17.84 -3.44
CA LEU A 321 -24.47 -19.08 -4.07
C LEU A 321 -23.39 -19.57 -5.01
N GLY A 322 -23.27 -20.89 -5.12
CA GLY A 322 -22.36 -21.54 -6.04
C GLY A 322 -21.30 -22.38 -5.35
N TYR A 323 -20.77 -23.32 -6.11
CA TYR A 323 -19.70 -24.23 -5.69
C TYR A 323 -18.49 -24.05 -6.60
N SER A 324 -17.31 -24.08 -6.02
CA SER A 324 -16.02 -24.01 -6.71
C SER A 324 -15.03 -25.00 -6.08
N ARG A 325 -14.03 -25.40 -6.84
CA ARG A 325 -12.89 -26.14 -6.27
C ARG A 325 -11.96 -25.22 -5.47
N ASP A 326 -11.94 -23.94 -5.85
CA ASP A 326 -11.13 -22.89 -5.21
C ASP A 326 -12.05 -21.73 -4.76
N PRO A 327 -12.85 -21.92 -3.69
CA PRO A 327 -13.73 -20.87 -3.21
C PRO A 327 -12.90 -19.73 -2.61
N GLN A 328 -13.11 -18.52 -3.11
CA GLN A 328 -12.41 -17.30 -2.68
C GLN A 328 -13.41 -16.17 -2.49
N VAL A 329 -13.11 -15.29 -1.54
CA VAL A 329 -13.83 -14.04 -1.36
C VAL A 329 -13.01 -12.93 -1.99
N THR A 330 -13.62 -12.22 -2.93
CA THR A 330 -13.04 -11.02 -3.54
C THR A 330 -13.79 -9.80 -3.02
N ILE A 331 -13.08 -8.83 -2.52
CA ILE A 331 -13.64 -7.55 -2.09
C ILE A 331 -13.04 -6.46 -2.96
N SER A 332 -13.89 -5.59 -3.46
CA SER A 332 -13.53 -4.45 -4.31
C SER A 332 -14.45 -3.27 -4.02
N GLN A 333 -14.25 -2.18 -4.74
CA GLN A 333 -15.11 -1.00 -4.72
C GLN A 333 -15.60 -0.67 -6.11
N ASN A 334 -16.82 -0.12 -6.21
CA ASN A 334 -17.32 0.48 -7.44
C ASN A 334 -17.09 1.99 -7.48
N ASP A 335 -17.33 2.65 -6.36
CA ASP A 335 -17.12 4.09 -6.22
C ASP A 335 -15.82 4.30 -5.42
N PRO A 336 -14.91 5.18 -5.82
CA PRO A 336 -13.65 5.47 -5.13
C PRO A 336 -13.89 6.29 -3.86
N LEU A 337 -14.45 5.66 -2.84
CA LEU A 337 -14.79 6.25 -1.55
C LEU A 337 -14.07 5.50 -0.43
N SER A 338 -14.20 5.98 0.80
CA SER A 338 -13.57 5.33 1.96
C SER A 338 -14.01 3.88 2.12
N ILE A 339 -13.04 2.98 2.33
CA ILE A 339 -13.25 1.57 2.68
C ILE A 339 -12.25 1.11 3.74
N GLN A 340 -12.74 0.56 4.84
CA GLN A 340 -11.92 -0.08 5.85
C GLN A 340 -12.53 -1.42 6.27
N ILE A 341 -11.75 -2.49 6.17
CA ILE A 341 -12.16 -3.86 6.48
C ILE A 341 -11.36 -4.36 7.67
N ASN A 342 -12.02 -4.66 8.78
CA ASN A 342 -11.39 -5.21 9.97
C ASN A 342 -11.22 -6.73 9.87
N SER A 343 -12.24 -7.42 9.38
CA SER A 343 -12.20 -8.88 9.23
C SER A 343 -13.18 -9.39 8.19
N VAL A 344 -12.87 -10.57 7.64
CA VAL A 344 -13.74 -11.32 6.73
C VAL A 344 -13.93 -12.73 7.29
N ILE A 345 -15.18 -13.12 7.51
CA ILE A 345 -15.55 -14.44 8.00
C ILE A 345 -16.35 -15.13 6.89
N ALA A 346 -15.91 -16.28 6.43
CA ALA A 346 -16.59 -17.05 5.41
C ALA A 346 -17.04 -18.41 5.95
N GLU A 347 -18.30 -18.76 5.71
CA GLU A 347 -18.85 -20.08 5.98
C GLU A 347 -18.70 -20.95 4.75
N VAL A 348 -17.90 -22.01 4.85
CA VAL A 348 -17.64 -22.94 3.77
C VAL A 348 -18.53 -24.17 3.91
N GLN A 349 -19.26 -24.50 2.86
CA GLN A 349 -20.11 -25.71 2.75
C GLN A 349 -19.37 -26.74 1.89
N ILE A 350 -19.36 -28.00 2.36
CA ILE A 350 -18.72 -29.15 1.71
C ILE A 350 -19.81 -30.04 1.10
#